data_6803975b1a05ee11e5d3fcfaf06690d3
#
_entry.id   6803975b1a05ee11e5d3fcfaf06690d3
#
_cell.length_a   1.000
_cell.length_b   1.000
_cell.length_c   1.000
_cell.angle_alpha   90.00
_cell.angle_beta   90.00
_cell.angle_gamma   90.00
#
_symmetry.space_group_name_H-M   'P 1'
#
loop_
_entity.id
_entity.type
_entity.pdbx_description
1 polymer ?
#
loop_
_entity_poly.entity_id
_entity_poly.type
_entity_poly.pdbx_seq_one_letter_code
_entity_poly.pdbx_strand_id
1 'polypeptide(L)'
;MEYKDKTFQIQYGEFACYLKGMNENLQRALDYVANDTQRVMIEKYIESYQTGSIPVHKDSQRAWVKDKGPVVESNMGWIETYIDPENARAYYEGWVAIVDKEKSAKFQQLVVNSETIIPQLPWPREMEKDNFLAPDFTTLDIICFATNSCPLGINIPNYDDIRENEGFKNVFLNNSLGSYTMNAVQFATEEQSAILTEYTIKSYEVHVACHELLGHGVGKLIYRNADGSAPTFTDPVNGETFESCYEPGETWNGKFGAFSTSYEECRADTCGFFLC
;
A
#
# COMPACT_ATOMS: atom_id res chain seq x y z
N MET A 1 -23.00 -9.22 -25.84
CA MET A 1 -22.13 -10.28 -26.37
C MET A 1 -22.95 -11.57 -26.41
N GLU A 2 -22.97 -12.27 -27.53
CA GLU A 2 -23.67 -13.53 -27.68
C GLU A 2 -22.69 -14.70 -27.75
N TYR A 3 -23.01 -15.80 -27.07
CA TYR A 3 -22.22 -17.03 -27.09
C TYR A 3 -23.11 -18.22 -26.83
N LYS A 4 -23.11 -19.24 -27.74
CA LYS A 4 -23.90 -20.49 -27.66
C LYS A 4 -25.40 -20.22 -27.35
N ASP A 5 -26.02 -19.38 -28.15
CA ASP A 5 -27.45 -19.00 -28.06
C ASP A 5 -27.84 -18.29 -26.73
N LYS A 6 -26.86 -17.75 -26.01
CA LYS A 6 -27.06 -16.95 -24.81
C LYS A 6 -26.51 -15.54 -24.98
N THR A 7 -27.27 -14.57 -24.51
CA THR A 7 -26.87 -13.16 -24.46
C THR A 7 -26.25 -12.85 -23.10
N PHE A 8 -25.03 -12.32 -23.11
CA PHE A 8 -24.33 -11.81 -21.92
C PHE A 8 -24.35 -10.29 -21.98
N GLN A 9 -24.79 -9.67 -20.89
CA GLN A 9 -24.87 -8.22 -20.77
C GLN A 9 -24.10 -7.77 -19.53
N ILE A 10 -23.21 -6.78 -19.68
CA ILE A 10 -22.60 -6.11 -18.54
C ILE A 10 -23.58 -5.05 -18.04
N GLN A 11 -23.92 -5.11 -16.77
CA GLN A 11 -24.75 -4.12 -16.11
C GLN A 11 -23.90 -3.34 -15.09
N TYR A 12 -24.09 -2.03 -15.09
CA TYR A 12 -23.45 -1.12 -14.14
C TYR A 12 -24.46 -0.71 -13.08
N GLY A 13 -23.95 -0.25 -11.91
CA GLY A 13 -24.76 0.33 -10.86
C GLY A 13 -25.16 -0.64 -9.74
N GLU A 14 -24.54 -1.84 -9.66
CA GLU A 14 -24.79 -2.81 -8.58
C GLU A 14 -24.68 -2.16 -7.19
N PHE A 15 -23.67 -1.31 -6.97
CA PHE A 15 -23.41 -0.63 -5.71
C PHE A 15 -23.95 0.82 -5.67
N ALA A 16 -24.69 1.29 -6.66
CA ALA A 16 -25.10 2.68 -6.79
C ALA A 16 -25.85 3.23 -5.58
N CYS A 17 -26.71 2.43 -4.93
CA CYS A 17 -27.45 2.85 -3.74
C CYS A 17 -26.53 3.08 -2.53
N TYR A 18 -25.49 2.28 -2.36
CA TYR A 18 -24.50 2.44 -1.30
C TYR A 18 -23.60 3.65 -1.57
N LEU A 19 -23.10 3.78 -2.80
CA LEU A 19 -22.28 4.90 -3.23
C LEU A 19 -23.01 6.25 -3.13
N LYS A 20 -24.32 6.27 -3.39
CA LYS A 20 -25.16 7.45 -3.14
C LYS A 20 -25.14 7.84 -1.67
N GLY A 21 -25.39 6.90 -0.76
CA GLY A 21 -25.36 7.15 0.68
C GLY A 21 -23.97 7.59 1.17
N MET A 22 -22.91 7.02 0.61
CA MET A 22 -21.54 7.47 0.88
C MET A 22 -21.34 8.91 0.44
N ASN A 23 -21.71 9.27 -0.79
CA ASN A 23 -21.56 10.62 -1.31
C ASN A 23 -22.38 11.66 -0.51
N GLU A 24 -23.55 11.31 -0.04
CA GLU A 24 -24.34 12.18 0.85
C GLU A 24 -23.59 12.49 2.17
N ASN A 25 -22.87 11.50 2.72
CA ASN A 25 -22.06 11.70 3.93
C ASN A 25 -20.73 12.40 3.63
N LEU A 26 -20.06 12.09 2.51
CA LEU A 26 -18.84 12.79 2.08
C LEU A 26 -19.14 14.28 1.80
N GLN A 27 -20.31 14.60 1.21
CA GLN A 27 -20.73 15.98 1.00
C GLN A 27 -20.89 16.74 2.35
N ARG A 28 -21.39 16.09 3.38
CA ARG A 28 -21.47 16.66 4.73
C ARG A 28 -20.10 16.79 5.39
N ALA A 29 -19.16 15.86 5.11
CA ALA A 29 -17.81 15.90 5.65
C ALA A 29 -17.00 17.11 5.13
N LEU A 30 -17.33 17.67 3.96
CA LEU A 30 -16.68 18.85 3.41
C LEU A 30 -16.76 20.09 4.33
N ASP A 31 -17.75 20.16 5.21
CA ASP A 31 -17.88 21.25 6.19
C ASP A 31 -16.87 21.14 7.34
N TYR A 32 -16.20 19.98 7.49
CA TYR A 32 -15.34 19.65 8.62
C TYR A 32 -13.89 19.35 8.24
N VAL A 33 -13.52 19.54 6.98
CA VAL A 33 -12.14 19.30 6.52
C VAL A 33 -11.16 20.25 7.19
N ALA A 34 -9.98 19.76 7.51
CA ALA A 34 -8.95 20.53 8.19
C ALA A 34 -8.19 21.50 7.26
N ASN A 35 -8.14 21.21 5.96
CA ASN A 35 -7.40 22.00 4.99
C ASN A 35 -7.92 21.77 3.55
N ASP A 36 -7.40 22.57 2.61
CA ASP A 36 -7.84 22.52 1.22
C ASP A 36 -7.42 21.21 0.52
N THR A 37 -6.35 20.56 0.94
CA THR A 37 -5.91 19.27 0.40
C THR A 37 -6.93 18.18 0.70
N GLN A 38 -7.42 18.12 1.95
CA GLN A 38 -8.50 17.21 2.34
C GLN A 38 -9.81 17.53 1.61
N ARG A 39 -10.10 18.81 1.41
CA ARG A 39 -11.27 19.22 0.62
C ARG A 39 -11.21 18.66 -0.80
N VAL A 40 -10.09 18.86 -1.50
CA VAL A 40 -9.89 18.33 -2.85
C VAL A 40 -10.01 16.81 -2.87
N MET A 41 -9.40 16.13 -1.90
CA MET A 41 -9.48 14.66 -1.79
C MET A 41 -10.94 14.19 -1.71
N ILE A 42 -11.75 14.76 -0.81
CA ILE A 42 -13.13 14.36 -0.63
C ILE A 42 -14.00 14.71 -1.84
N GLU A 43 -13.82 15.88 -2.45
CA GLU A 43 -14.50 16.26 -3.68
C GLU A 43 -14.20 15.26 -4.82
N LYS A 44 -12.97 14.79 -4.93
CA LYS A 44 -12.58 13.78 -5.92
C LYS A 44 -13.14 12.39 -5.62
N TYR A 45 -13.28 12.00 -4.35
CA TYR A 45 -14.02 10.78 -4.00
C TYR A 45 -15.48 10.87 -4.45
N ILE A 46 -16.16 11.97 -4.14
CA ILE A 46 -17.56 12.19 -4.54
C ILE A 46 -17.72 12.10 -6.06
N GLU A 47 -16.87 12.80 -6.82
CA GLU A 47 -16.89 12.79 -8.27
C GLU A 47 -16.62 11.38 -8.83
N SER A 48 -15.62 10.67 -8.29
CA SER A 48 -15.28 9.30 -8.70
C SER A 48 -16.45 8.33 -8.47
N TYR A 49 -17.09 8.40 -7.31
CA TYR A 49 -18.22 7.51 -6.98
C TYR A 49 -19.51 7.86 -7.75
N GLN A 50 -19.65 9.09 -8.23
CA GLN A 50 -20.74 9.48 -9.13
C GLN A 50 -20.53 8.98 -10.54
N THR A 51 -19.31 9.01 -11.03
CA THR A 51 -18.99 8.77 -12.44
C THR A 51 -18.40 7.41 -12.73
N GLY A 52 -17.89 6.71 -11.71
CA GLY A 52 -17.12 5.47 -11.86
C GLY A 52 -15.71 5.69 -12.44
N SER A 53 -15.21 6.94 -12.42
CA SER A 53 -13.94 7.31 -13.04
C SER A 53 -12.73 6.97 -12.18
N ILE A 54 -11.90 6.06 -12.64
CA ILE A 54 -10.60 5.74 -12.02
C ILE A 54 -9.61 6.91 -12.10
N PRO A 55 -9.48 7.65 -13.22
CA PRO A 55 -8.64 8.84 -13.24
C PRO A 55 -8.98 9.85 -12.14
N VAL A 56 -10.25 10.07 -11.87
CA VAL A 56 -10.71 10.97 -10.78
C VAL A 56 -10.36 10.40 -9.42
N HIS A 57 -10.47 9.07 -9.22
CA HIS A 57 -10.00 8.43 -8.00
C HIS A 57 -8.48 8.60 -7.82
N LYS A 58 -7.69 8.47 -8.89
CA LYS A 58 -6.25 8.78 -8.83
C LYS A 58 -5.98 10.22 -8.37
N ASP A 59 -6.80 11.19 -8.79
CA ASP A 59 -6.65 12.57 -8.33
C ASP A 59 -6.93 12.72 -6.83
N SER A 60 -7.87 11.96 -6.27
CA SER A 60 -8.08 11.92 -4.82
C SER A 60 -6.85 11.37 -4.09
N GLN A 61 -6.21 10.33 -4.66
CA GLN A 61 -5.01 9.72 -4.07
C GLN A 61 -3.80 10.67 -4.16
N ARG A 62 -3.66 11.45 -5.23
CA ARG A 62 -2.64 12.51 -5.35
C ARG A 62 -2.80 13.59 -4.27
N ALA A 63 -4.03 13.97 -3.98
CA ALA A 63 -4.31 14.90 -2.89
C ALA A 63 -3.99 14.26 -1.53
N TRP A 64 -4.40 13.00 -1.31
CA TRP A 64 -4.14 12.27 -0.08
C TRP A 64 -2.64 12.13 0.23
N VAL A 65 -1.81 11.79 -0.74
CA VAL A 65 -0.35 11.68 -0.57
C VAL A 65 0.29 13.02 -0.14
N LYS A 66 -0.31 14.14 -0.52
CA LYS A 66 0.18 15.49 -0.16
C LYS A 66 -0.27 15.97 1.23
N ASP A 67 -1.30 15.36 1.81
CA ASP A 67 -1.80 15.72 3.15
C ASP A 67 -0.95 15.05 4.22
N LYS A 68 0.11 15.72 4.67
CA LYS A 68 1.10 15.18 5.61
C LYS A 68 0.66 15.36 7.06
N GLY A 69 0.74 14.28 7.85
CA GLY A 69 0.48 14.26 9.29
C GLY A 69 -0.89 14.83 9.71
N PRO A 70 -2.01 14.45 9.07
CA PRO A 70 -3.32 14.93 9.47
C PRO A 70 -3.68 14.47 10.89
N VAL A 71 -4.70 15.06 11.51
CA VAL A 71 -5.27 14.57 12.77
C VAL A 71 -6.22 13.41 12.51
N VAL A 72 -7.08 13.58 11.50
CA VAL A 72 -7.99 12.54 11.01
C VAL A 72 -7.45 12.06 9.68
N GLU A 73 -7.13 10.77 9.62
CA GLU A 73 -6.66 10.10 8.41
C GLU A 73 -7.78 9.24 7.84
N SER A 74 -7.91 9.19 6.52
CA SER A 74 -8.88 8.33 5.86
C SER A 74 -8.42 7.98 4.45
N ASN A 75 -8.81 6.80 3.99
CA ASN A 75 -8.69 6.44 2.58
C ASN A 75 -9.85 5.52 2.21
N MET A 76 -10.26 5.52 0.95
CA MET A 76 -11.36 4.68 0.49
C MET A 76 -11.33 4.48 -1.03
N GLY A 77 -11.67 3.28 -1.45
CA GLY A 77 -11.72 2.91 -2.87
C GLY A 77 -11.77 1.42 -3.08
N TRP A 78 -11.67 1.00 -4.33
CA TRP A 78 -11.36 -0.38 -4.71
C TRP A 78 -9.86 -0.49 -4.86
N ILE A 79 -9.17 -1.03 -3.84
CA ILE A 79 -7.72 -0.86 -3.67
C ILE A 79 -7.00 -2.20 -3.84
N GLU A 80 -7.40 -3.23 -3.08
CA GLU A 80 -6.68 -4.49 -2.99
C GLU A 80 -7.39 -5.62 -3.74
N THR A 81 -6.63 -6.57 -4.26
CA THR A 81 -7.12 -7.67 -5.10
C THR A 81 -6.94 -9.06 -4.49
N TYR A 82 -6.46 -9.17 -3.25
CA TYR A 82 -6.09 -10.43 -2.58
C TYR A 82 -7.17 -11.51 -2.60
N ILE A 83 -8.44 -11.15 -2.56
CA ILE A 83 -9.54 -12.08 -2.51
C ILE A 83 -10.07 -12.50 -3.90
N ASP A 84 -9.62 -11.86 -4.96
CA ASP A 84 -9.96 -12.26 -6.32
C ASP A 84 -9.01 -13.38 -6.79
N PRO A 85 -9.49 -14.58 -7.14
CA PRO A 85 -8.64 -15.68 -7.58
C PRO A 85 -7.77 -15.35 -8.81
N GLU A 86 -8.25 -14.44 -9.67
CA GLU A 86 -7.53 -13.97 -10.86
C GLU A 86 -6.67 -12.73 -10.59
N ASN A 87 -6.69 -12.19 -9.36
CA ASN A 87 -6.02 -10.96 -8.97
C ASN A 87 -6.32 -9.75 -9.90
N ALA A 88 -7.52 -9.73 -10.47
CA ALA A 88 -7.92 -8.75 -11.47
C ALA A 88 -8.94 -7.73 -10.97
N ARG A 89 -9.74 -8.09 -9.96
CA ARG A 89 -10.82 -7.26 -9.42
C ARG A 89 -10.51 -6.86 -7.99
N ALA A 90 -10.40 -5.55 -7.77
CA ALA A 90 -10.25 -5.01 -6.44
C ALA A 90 -11.56 -5.08 -5.64
N TYR A 91 -11.47 -5.35 -4.35
CA TYR A 91 -12.58 -5.19 -3.41
C TYR A 91 -12.58 -3.79 -2.81
N TYR A 92 -13.74 -3.39 -2.29
CA TYR A 92 -13.90 -2.10 -1.64
C TYR A 92 -13.22 -2.10 -0.27
N GLU A 93 -12.50 -1.04 -0.01
CA GLU A 93 -11.85 -0.76 1.26
C GLU A 93 -12.06 0.71 1.63
N GLY A 94 -12.44 0.96 2.87
CA GLY A 94 -12.65 2.32 3.33
C GLY A 94 -12.48 2.40 4.85
N TRP A 95 -11.65 3.36 5.30
CA TRP A 95 -11.37 3.52 6.71
C TRP A 95 -11.20 4.97 7.13
N VAL A 96 -11.47 5.21 8.40
CA VAL A 96 -11.28 6.48 9.10
C VAL A 96 -10.57 6.19 10.42
N ALA A 97 -9.55 6.98 10.72
CA ALA A 97 -8.72 6.82 11.90
C ALA A 97 -8.28 8.15 12.50
N ILE A 98 -7.84 8.12 13.73
CA ILE A 98 -7.11 9.21 14.40
C ILE A 98 -5.63 8.90 14.38
N VAL A 99 -4.81 9.88 14.01
CA VAL A 99 -3.36 9.74 14.02
C VAL A 99 -2.83 9.83 15.46
N ASP A 100 -2.16 8.78 15.93
CA ASP A 100 -1.35 8.79 17.14
C ASP A 100 0.00 9.45 16.84
N LYS A 101 0.11 10.74 17.16
CA LYS A 101 1.32 11.53 16.85
C LYS A 101 2.55 11.09 17.63
N GLU A 102 2.39 10.59 18.86
CA GLU A 102 3.48 10.15 19.70
C GLU A 102 4.12 8.87 19.13
N LYS A 103 3.29 7.88 18.80
CA LYS A 103 3.77 6.66 18.16
C LYS A 103 4.28 6.90 16.73
N SER A 104 3.62 7.77 15.97
CA SER A 104 4.07 8.14 14.62
C SER A 104 5.49 8.72 14.62
N ALA A 105 5.88 9.44 15.68
CA ALA A 105 7.23 9.98 15.80
C ALA A 105 8.34 8.90 15.82
N LYS A 106 8.03 7.67 16.26
CA LYS A 106 8.99 6.55 16.21
C LYS A 106 9.24 6.12 14.76
N PHE A 107 8.17 5.93 13.97
CA PHE A 107 8.30 5.53 12.57
C PHE A 107 8.91 6.64 11.70
N GLN A 108 8.71 7.89 12.07
CA GLN A 108 9.38 9.00 11.42
C GLN A 108 10.92 8.91 11.52
N GLN A 109 11.46 8.30 12.57
CA GLN A 109 12.91 8.04 12.65
C GLN A 109 13.37 7.06 11.56
N LEU A 110 12.57 6.05 11.22
CA LEU A 110 12.88 5.14 10.12
C LEU A 110 12.86 5.88 8.78
N VAL A 111 11.86 6.74 8.57
CA VAL A 111 11.75 7.58 7.35
C VAL A 111 12.96 8.49 7.20
N VAL A 112 13.35 9.19 8.26
CA VAL A 112 14.52 10.10 8.24
C VAL A 112 15.83 9.37 7.94
N ASN A 113 15.96 8.12 8.41
CA ASN A 113 17.17 7.31 8.20
C ASN A 113 17.12 6.44 6.93
N SER A 114 16.04 6.47 6.17
CA SER A 114 15.86 5.60 4.99
C SER A 114 16.99 5.72 3.96
N GLU A 115 17.49 6.92 3.71
CA GLU A 115 18.60 7.15 2.78
C GLU A 115 19.92 6.45 3.18
N THR A 116 20.11 6.18 4.49
CA THR A 116 21.27 5.44 5.00
C THR A 116 21.01 3.93 5.07
N ILE A 117 19.74 3.51 5.13
CA ILE A 117 19.34 2.11 5.23
C ILE A 117 19.22 1.48 3.84
N ILE A 118 18.60 2.16 2.89
CA ILE A 118 18.37 1.65 1.53
C ILE A 118 19.66 1.12 0.86
N PRO A 119 20.82 1.77 0.96
CA PRO A 119 22.06 1.24 0.38
C PRO A 119 22.57 -0.06 1.02
N GLN A 120 22.01 -0.51 2.13
CA GLN A 120 22.35 -1.77 2.80
C GLN A 120 21.54 -2.96 2.26
N LEU A 121 20.52 -2.71 1.44
CA LEU A 121 19.72 -3.76 0.81
C LEU A 121 20.59 -4.60 -0.16
N PRO A 122 20.30 -5.90 -0.32
CA PRO A 122 21.21 -6.84 -0.98
C PRO A 122 21.16 -6.81 -2.52
N TRP A 123 20.84 -5.67 -3.11
CA TRP A 123 20.83 -5.47 -4.57
C TRP A 123 21.54 -4.20 -5.00
N PRO A 124 21.97 -4.12 -6.29
CA PRO A 124 22.66 -2.97 -6.81
C PRO A 124 21.83 -1.67 -6.74
N ARG A 125 22.54 -0.54 -6.55
CA ARG A 125 21.91 0.80 -6.46
C ARG A 125 21.08 1.14 -7.71
N GLU A 126 21.45 0.60 -8.85
CA GLU A 126 20.78 0.78 -10.14
C GLU A 126 19.34 0.23 -10.16
N MET A 127 19.02 -0.69 -9.25
CA MET A 127 17.66 -1.24 -9.07
C MET A 127 16.80 -0.39 -8.16
N GLU A 128 17.36 0.64 -7.52
CA GLU A 128 16.64 1.58 -6.67
C GLU A 128 16.19 2.83 -7.42
N LYS A 129 15.17 3.50 -6.88
CA LYS A 129 14.74 4.83 -7.32
C LYS A 129 15.91 5.81 -7.23
N ASP A 130 16.02 6.68 -8.22
CA ASP A 130 17.07 7.72 -8.24
C ASP A 130 16.92 8.66 -7.04
N ASN A 131 15.66 8.98 -6.68
CA ASN A 131 15.31 9.74 -5.49
C ASN A 131 14.24 8.98 -4.70
N PHE A 132 14.52 8.68 -3.45
CA PHE A 132 13.54 8.12 -2.54
C PHE A 132 12.56 9.22 -2.12
N LEU A 133 11.30 9.08 -2.52
CA LEU A 133 10.23 10.00 -2.13
C LEU A 133 9.76 9.63 -0.73
N ALA A 134 10.41 10.21 0.29
CA ALA A 134 10.11 9.93 1.69
C ALA A 134 8.60 10.10 1.98
N PRO A 135 7.89 9.01 2.32
CA PRO A 135 6.45 9.05 2.55
C PRO A 135 6.10 9.67 3.90
N ASP A 136 4.83 10.01 4.09
CA ASP A 136 4.27 10.12 5.42
C ASP A 136 4.13 8.71 6.02
N PHE A 137 4.56 8.52 7.26
CA PHE A 137 4.38 7.25 7.96
C PHE A 137 3.71 7.52 9.31
N THR A 138 2.41 7.21 9.38
CA THR A 138 1.59 7.51 10.53
C THR A 138 1.08 6.25 11.23
N THR A 139 1.02 6.31 12.54
CA THR A 139 0.33 5.30 13.36
C THR A 139 -1.10 5.74 13.58
N LEU A 140 -2.02 4.84 13.34
CA LEU A 140 -3.45 5.10 13.32
C LEU A 140 -4.20 4.29 14.37
N ASP A 141 -5.07 4.96 15.10
CA ASP A 141 -6.14 4.33 15.87
C ASP A 141 -7.41 4.33 15.02
N ILE A 142 -7.76 3.17 14.49
CA ILE A 142 -8.90 2.97 13.60
C ILE A 142 -10.21 3.19 14.35
N ILE A 143 -11.06 4.06 13.82
CA ILE A 143 -12.43 4.27 14.26
C ILE A 143 -13.39 3.37 13.49
N CYS A 144 -13.19 3.28 12.17
CA CYS A 144 -14.02 2.47 11.29
C CYS A 144 -13.15 1.89 10.17
N PHE A 145 -13.33 0.60 9.89
CA PHE A 145 -12.69 -0.10 8.78
C PHE A 145 -13.75 -0.93 8.06
N ALA A 146 -14.13 -0.50 6.86
CA ALA A 146 -15.18 -1.13 6.05
C ALA A 146 -14.52 -2.00 4.96
N THR A 147 -14.19 -3.23 5.32
CA THR A 147 -13.64 -4.25 4.43
C THR A 147 -13.74 -5.63 5.08
N ASN A 148 -13.17 -6.62 4.42
CA ASN A 148 -13.18 -8.03 4.80
C ASN A 148 -12.31 -8.33 6.03
N SER A 149 -11.16 -7.68 6.14
CA SER A 149 -10.20 -7.84 7.24
C SER A 149 -9.44 -6.55 7.45
N CYS A 150 -9.01 -6.31 8.69
CA CYS A 150 -8.18 -5.16 9.02
C CYS A 150 -6.71 -5.60 8.99
N PRO A 151 -5.87 -5.07 8.09
CA PRO A 151 -4.45 -5.38 8.05
C PRO A 151 -3.70 -4.75 9.23
N LEU A 152 -2.39 -5.00 9.33
CA LEU A 152 -1.53 -4.38 10.35
C LEU A 152 -0.88 -3.09 9.82
N GLY A 153 -0.56 -3.07 8.55
CA GLY A 153 0.00 -1.93 7.84
C GLY A 153 -0.61 -1.79 6.45
N ILE A 154 -0.46 -0.62 5.85
CA ILE A 154 -0.90 -0.36 4.48
C ILE A 154 0.09 0.59 3.82
N ASN A 155 0.52 0.24 2.62
CA ASN A 155 1.35 1.09 1.76
C ASN A 155 0.59 1.41 0.47
N ILE A 156 -0.02 2.55 0.38
CA ILE A 156 -0.86 2.97 -0.76
C ILE A 156 -0.57 4.42 -1.19
N PRO A 157 -0.99 4.82 -2.40
CA PRO A 157 -1.81 4.10 -3.38
C PRO A 157 -1.00 3.06 -4.19
N ASN A 158 -1.70 2.06 -4.74
CA ASN A 158 -1.11 1.00 -5.57
C ASN A 158 -0.99 1.40 -7.07
N TYR A 159 -1.20 2.66 -7.40
CA TYR A 159 -1.05 3.17 -8.76
C TYR A 159 0.40 3.51 -9.06
N ASP A 160 1.04 2.75 -9.94
CA ASP A 160 2.47 2.89 -10.28
C ASP A 160 2.83 4.32 -10.68
N ASP A 161 1.99 4.98 -11.49
CA ASP A 161 2.23 6.35 -11.94
C ASP A 161 2.27 7.38 -10.80
N ILE A 162 1.50 7.16 -9.72
CA ILE A 162 1.53 8.00 -8.53
C ILE A 162 2.73 7.64 -7.67
N ARG A 163 2.94 6.36 -7.39
CA ARG A 163 4.04 5.88 -6.54
C ARG A 163 5.41 6.30 -7.06
N GLU A 164 5.61 6.18 -8.36
CA GLU A 164 6.91 6.48 -9.00
C GLU A 164 7.20 7.99 -9.08
N ASN A 165 6.17 8.82 -9.24
CA ASN A 165 6.36 10.24 -9.55
C ASN A 165 5.93 11.20 -8.43
N GLU A 166 4.97 10.83 -7.59
CA GLU A 166 4.39 11.70 -6.57
C GLU A 166 4.56 11.14 -5.14
N GLY A 167 4.71 9.82 -5.01
CA GLY A 167 4.96 9.12 -3.76
C GLY A 167 3.78 8.30 -3.25
N PHE A 168 3.86 7.93 -1.99
CA PHE A 168 2.92 7.05 -1.29
C PHE A 168 2.87 7.42 0.20
N LYS A 169 1.95 6.82 0.94
CA LYS A 169 1.91 6.90 2.41
C LYS A 169 1.98 5.50 3.00
N ASN A 170 2.58 5.42 4.18
CA ASN A 170 2.51 4.25 5.02
C ASN A 170 1.66 4.55 6.24
N VAL A 171 0.78 3.61 6.59
CA VAL A 171 -0.01 3.69 7.81
C VAL A 171 0.12 2.39 8.59
N PHE A 172 0.31 2.51 9.89
CA PHE A 172 0.36 1.39 10.83
C PHE A 172 -0.89 1.38 11.68
N LEU A 173 -1.61 0.26 11.71
CA LEU A 173 -2.91 0.14 12.36
C LEU A 173 -2.75 -0.37 13.79
N ASN A 174 -2.45 0.55 14.70
CA ASN A 174 -2.04 0.29 16.06
C ASN A 174 -3.06 -0.53 16.87
N ASN A 175 -4.32 -0.15 16.85
CA ASN A 175 -5.35 -0.87 17.61
C ASN A 175 -5.78 -2.19 16.96
N SER A 176 -5.47 -2.41 15.67
CA SER A 176 -5.57 -3.72 15.05
C SER A 176 -4.54 -4.67 15.66
N LEU A 177 -3.26 -4.29 15.66
CA LEU A 177 -2.22 -5.10 16.29
C LEU A 177 -2.47 -5.34 17.78
N GLY A 178 -2.90 -4.31 18.52
CA GLY A 178 -3.21 -4.40 19.94
C GLY A 178 -4.36 -5.35 20.30
N SER A 179 -5.18 -5.74 19.32
CA SER A 179 -6.25 -6.73 19.50
C SER A 179 -5.77 -8.19 19.47
N TYR A 180 -4.56 -8.45 18.98
CA TYR A 180 -3.99 -9.79 18.96
C TYR A 180 -3.55 -10.19 20.37
N THR A 181 -4.25 -11.16 20.95
CA THR A 181 -3.83 -11.81 22.20
C THR A 181 -3.01 -13.05 21.86
N MET A 182 -1.77 -13.07 22.33
CA MET A 182 -0.94 -14.28 22.23
C MET A 182 -1.40 -15.32 23.27
N ASN A 183 -2.02 -16.38 22.81
CA ASN A 183 -2.23 -17.57 23.62
C ASN A 183 -0.90 -18.34 23.76
N ALA A 184 -0.77 -19.14 24.83
CA ALA A 184 0.38 -20.01 25.00
C ALA A 184 0.59 -20.89 23.75
N VAL A 185 1.80 -20.89 23.23
CA VAL A 185 2.13 -21.61 21.99
C VAL A 185 2.37 -23.08 22.32
N GLN A 186 1.52 -23.96 21.80
CA GLN A 186 1.51 -25.40 22.16
C GLN A 186 2.83 -26.13 21.87
N PHE A 187 3.63 -25.66 20.91
CA PHE A 187 4.91 -26.26 20.54
C PHE A 187 6.13 -25.64 21.26
N ALA A 188 5.91 -24.64 22.12
CA ALA A 188 6.97 -23.94 22.85
C ALA A 188 7.00 -24.36 24.32
N THR A 189 8.18 -24.30 24.97
CA THR A 189 8.28 -24.45 26.41
C THR A 189 7.63 -23.25 27.10
N GLU A 190 7.39 -23.37 28.41
CA GLU A 190 6.83 -22.28 29.21
C GLU A 190 7.70 -21.01 29.18
N GLU A 191 9.03 -21.16 29.25
CA GLU A 191 9.99 -20.08 29.13
C GLU A 191 9.96 -19.42 27.74
N GLN A 192 9.93 -20.23 26.68
CA GLN A 192 9.82 -19.73 25.30
C GLN A 192 8.48 -19.04 25.06
N SER A 193 7.39 -19.54 25.59
CA SER A 193 6.06 -18.94 25.49
C SER A 193 6.02 -17.56 26.17
N ALA A 194 6.71 -17.40 27.30
CA ALA A 194 6.82 -16.11 27.98
C ALA A 194 7.57 -15.08 27.10
N ILE A 195 8.69 -15.48 26.49
CA ILE A 195 9.45 -14.63 25.55
C ILE A 195 8.60 -14.27 24.34
N LEU A 196 7.93 -15.23 23.71
CA LEU A 196 7.03 -14.97 22.59
C LEU A 196 5.92 -13.99 22.94
N THR A 197 5.28 -14.18 24.11
CA THR A 197 4.22 -13.29 24.59
C THR A 197 4.73 -11.85 24.77
N GLU A 198 5.94 -11.69 25.29
CA GLU A 198 6.52 -10.37 25.54
C GLU A 198 6.95 -9.65 24.25
N TYR A 199 7.57 -10.37 23.32
CA TYR A 199 8.26 -9.74 22.20
C TYR A 199 7.51 -9.81 20.87
N THR A 200 6.50 -10.66 20.69
CA THR A 200 5.80 -10.79 19.41
C THR A 200 5.26 -9.45 18.91
N ILE A 201 4.49 -8.72 19.72
CA ILE A 201 3.92 -7.44 19.32
C ILE A 201 5.02 -6.43 19.02
N LYS A 202 6.07 -6.37 19.84
CA LYS A 202 7.20 -5.43 19.65
C LYS A 202 7.98 -5.74 18.37
N SER A 203 8.22 -7.00 18.05
CA SER A 203 8.92 -7.41 16.84
C SER A 203 8.07 -7.18 15.58
N TYR A 204 6.76 -7.46 15.66
CA TYR A 204 5.84 -7.15 14.57
C TYR A 204 5.77 -5.66 14.26
N GLU A 205 5.79 -4.79 15.27
CA GLU A 205 5.81 -3.34 15.08
C GLU A 205 7.01 -2.91 14.23
N VAL A 206 8.20 -3.45 14.51
CA VAL A 206 9.42 -3.17 13.74
C VAL A 206 9.36 -3.80 12.34
N HIS A 207 8.97 -5.07 12.27
CA HIS A 207 8.89 -5.80 11.01
C HIS A 207 7.90 -5.15 10.03
N VAL A 208 6.68 -4.84 10.47
CA VAL A 208 5.67 -4.17 9.63
C VAL A 208 6.17 -2.80 9.18
N ALA A 209 6.84 -2.04 10.05
CA ALA A 209 7.41 -0.75 9.65
C ALA A 209 8.46 -0.90 8.53
N CYS A 210 9.34 -1.89 8.62
CA CYS A 210 10.33 -2.18 7.58
C CYS A 210 9.68 -2.73 6.30
N HIS A 211 8.69 -3.60 6.43
CA HIS A 211 7.91 -4.15 5.32
C HIS A 211 7.23 -3.03 4.51
N GLU A 212 6.50 -2.12 5.18
CA GLU A 212 5.77 -1.05 4.51
C GLU A 212 6.70 -0.01 3.89
N LEU A 213 7.65 0.52 4.66
CA LEU A 213 8.51 1.62 4.20
C LEU A 213 9.62 1.14 3.27
N LEU A 214 10.33 0.10 3.67
CA LEU A 214 11.56 -0.36 3.02
C LEU A 214 11.39 -1.69 2.27
N GLY A 215 10.22 -2.30 2.38
CA GLY A 215 9.76 -3.38 1.50
C GLY A 215 9.04 -2.80 0.28
N HIS A 216 7.78 -2.41 0.42
CA HIS A 216 7.00 -1.84 -0.68
C HIS A 216 7.54 -0.51 -1.21
N GLY A 217 8.21 0.28 -0.38
CA GLY A 217 8.70 1.62 -0.75
C GLY A 217 9.95 1.64 -1.61
N VAL A 218 10.68 0.53 -1.72
CA VAL A 218 11.98 0.43 -2.42
C VAL A 218 11.89 -0.26 -3.77
N GLY A 219 12.98 -0.16 -4.55
CA GLY A 219 13.02 -0.69 -5.92
C GLY A 219 12.30 0.21 -6.91
N LYS A 220 12.59 -0.01 -8.19
CA LYS A 220 11.91 0.69 -9.31
C LYS A 220 11.55 -0.28 -10.42
N LEU A 221 10.56 0.07 -11.23
CA LEU A 221 10.32 -0.58 -12.52
C LEU A 221 11.41 -0.12 -13.50
N ILE A 222 12.20 -1.05 -13.98
CA ILE A 222 13.32 -0.78 -14.89
C ILE A 222 12.84 -1.01 -16.31
N TYR A 223 12.75 0.06 -17.08
CA TYR A 223 12.29 0.01 -18.46
C TYR A 223 13.46 -0.07 -19.44
N ARG A 224 13.20 -0.55 -20.65
CA ARG A 224 14.13 -0.52 -21.76
C ARG A 224 14.64 0.91 -21.99
N ASN A 225 15.95 1.03 -22.26
CA ASN A 225 16.57 2.32 -22.52
C ASN A 225 16.00 3.01 -23.77
N ALA A 226 16.12 4.33 -23.85
CA ALA A 226 15.63 5.11 -24.99
C ALA A 226 16.29 4.75 -26.33
N ASP A 227 17.49 4.17 -26.29
CA ASP A 227 18.20 3.68 -27.47
C ASP A 227 17.79 2.25 -27.89
N GLY A 228 16.84 1.65 -27.18
CA GLY A 228 16.32 0.32 -27.42
C GLY A 228 17.14 -0.83 -26.81
N SER A 229 18.22 -0.53 -26.08
CA SER A 229 18.97 -1.56 -25.34
C SER A 229 18.28 -1.97 -24.07
N ALA A 230 18.46 -3.21 -23.62
CA ALA A 230 18.06 -3.63 -22.28
C ALA A 230 19.16 -3.24 -21.27
N PRO A 231 18.79 -2.72 -20.08
CA PRO A 231 19.74 -2.54 -18.99
C PRO A 231 20.37 -3.87 -18.57
N THR A 232 21.65 -3.83 -18.27
CA THR A 232 22.45 -4.98 -17.84
C THR A 232 22.77 -4.87 -16.36
N PHE A 233 22.60 -5.97 -15.63
CA PHE A 233 22.87 -6.07 -14.20
C PHE A 233 23.83 -7.19 -13.90
N THR A 234 24.50 -7.10 -12.75
CA THR A 234 25.31 -8.18 -12.19
C THR A 234 24.55 -8.80 -11.02
N ASP A 235 24.34 -10.11 -11.08
CA ASP A 235 23.76 -10.87 -9.98
C ASP A 235 24.71 -10.83 -8.77
N PRO A 236 24.28 -10.29 -7.63
CA PRO A 236 25.14 -10.16 -6.45
C PRO A 236 25.49 -11.51 -5.79
N VAL A 237 24.77 -12.59 -6.15
CA VAL A 237 24.98 -13.92 -5.58
C VAL A 237 26.05 -14.71 -6.34
N ASN A 238 25.95 -14.74 -7.68
CA ASN A 238 26.82 -15.56 -8.53
C ASN A 238 27.79 -14.76 -9.40
N GLY A 239 27.62 -13.43 -9.48
CA GLY A 239 28.47 -12.54 -10.29
C GLY A 239 28.19 -12.60 -11.80
N GLU A 240 27.14 -13.32 -12.22
CA GLU A 240 26.75 -13.40 -13.63
C GLU A 240 26.06 -12.14 -14.09
N THR A 241 26.26 -11.76 -15.33
CA THR A 241 25.61 -10.62 -15.94
C THR A 241 24.31 -11.06 -16.62
N PHE A 242 23.23 -10.33 -16.38
CA PHE A 242 21.94 -10.59 -17.02
C PHE A 242 21.28 -9.27 -17.50
N GLU A 243 20.38 -9.40 -18.46
CA GLU A 243 19.54 -8.31 -18.96
C GLU A 243 18.11 -8.52 -18.50
N SER A 244 17.49 -7.46 -17.95
CA SER A 244 16.09 -7.50 -17.57
C SER A 244 15.48 -6.11 -17.63
N CYS A 245 14.28 -5.98 -18.23
CA CYS A 245 13.54 -4.73 -18.26
C CYS A 245 12.07 -4.97 -18.58
N TYR A 246 11.28 -3.96 -18.27
CA TYR A 246 9.91 -3.82 -18.77
C TYR A 246 9.93 -3.11 -20.13
N GLU A 247 9.03 -3.51 -21.00
CA GLU A 247 8.76 -2.75 -22.22
C GLU A 247 7.93 -1.48 -21.89
N PRO A 248 8.03 -0.42 -22.69
CA PRO A 248 7.23 0.78 -22.46
C PRO A 248 5.73 0.47 -22.37
N GLY A 249 5.10 0.87 -21.25
CA GLY A 249 3.69 0.62 -20.97
C GLY A 249 3.38 -0.71 -20.26
N GLU A 250 4.36 -1.58 -20.05
CA GLU A 250 4.19 -2.74 -19.16
C GLU A 250 4.17 -2.30 -17.70
N THR A 251 3.45 -3.05 -16.88
CA THR A 251 3.35 -2.83 -15.43
C THR A 251 3.66 -4.13 -14.70
N TRP A 252 3.95 -4.03 -13.40
CA TRP A 252 4.10 -5.17 -12.51
C TRP A 252 2.90 -6.12 -12.60
N ASN A 253 1.70 -5.61 -12.43
CA ASN A 253 0.48 -6.41 -12.51
C ASN A 253 0.29 -7.08 -13.88
N GLY A 254 0.56 -6.36 -14.95
CA GLY A 254 0.47 -6.88 -16.32
C GLY A 254 1.48 -8.01 -16.58
N LYS A 255 2.65 -7.96 -15.96
CA LYS A 255 3.72 -8.94 -16.13
C LYS A 255 3.52 -10.20 -15.31
N PHE A 256 3.10 -10.05 -14.05
CA PHE A 256 2.97 -11.16 -13.09
C PHE A 256 1.54 -11.68 -12.93
N GLY A 257 0.53 -10.97 -13.45
CA GLY A 257 -0.87 -11.41 -13.47
C GLY A 257 -1.38 -11.82 -12.08
N ALA A 258 -1.95 -13.01 -11.97
CA ALA A 258 -2.49 -13.55 -10.72
C ALA A 258 -1.46 -13.68 -9.57
N PHE A 259 -0.17 -13.68 -9.89
CA PHE A 259 0.91 -13.76 -8.89
C PHE A 259 1.43 -12.40 -8.43
N SER A 260 1.00 -11.30 -9.05
CA SER A 260 1.58 -9.98 -8.81
C SER A 260 1.53 -9.56 -7.35
N THR A 261 0.38 -9.70 -6.71
CA THR A 261 0.20 -9.34 -5.29
C THR A 261 1.02 -10.23 -4.36
N SER A 262 0.92 -11.56 -4.50
CA SER A 262 1.67 -12.49 -3.64
C SER A 262 3.18 -12.32 -3.78
N TYR A 263 3.65 -11.99 -4.98
CA TYR A 263 5.08 -11.80 -5.24
C TYR A 263 5.56 -10.47 -4.64
N GLU A 264 4.75 -9.41 -4.72
CA GLU A 264 5.06 -8.13 -4.09
C GLU A 264 5.12 -8.26 -2.56
N GLU A 265 4.18 -8.97 -1.95
CA GLU A 265 4.20 -9.26 -0.51
C GLU A 265 5.46 -10.06 -0.10
N CYS A 266 5.81 -11.09 -0.88
CA CYS A 266 7.04 -11.88 -0.64
C CYS A 266 8.29 -10.99 -0.72
N ARG A 267 8.35 -10.07 -1.68
CA ARG A 267 9.44 -9.11 -1.83
C ARG A 267 9.52 -8.17 -0.63
N ALA A 268 8.39 -7.60 -0.21
CA ALA A 268 8.31 -6.67 0.91
C ALA A 268 8.68 -7.36 2.24
N ASP A 269 8.16 -8.56 2.49
CA ASP A 269 8.51 -9.37 3.66
C ASP A 269 9.99 -9.72 3.71
N THR A 270 10.56 -10.14 2.58
CA THR A 270 11.99 -10.47 2.50
C THR A 270 12.86 -9.26 2.84
N CYS A 271 12.51 -8.08 2.35
CA CYS A 271 13.20 -6.83 2.70
C CYS A 271 13.03 -6.50 4.19
N GLY A 272 11.81 -6.61 4.71
CA GLY A 272 11.52 -6.38 6.13
C GLY A 272 12.36 -7.28 7.04
N PHE A 273 12.40 -8.57 6.77
CA PHE A 273 13.23 -9.53 7.51
C PHE A 273 14.73 -9.27 7.38
N PHE A 274 15.20 -8.87 6.21
CA PHE A 274 16.61 -8.55 6.01
C PHE A 274 17.07 -7.36 6.87
N LEU A 275 16.18 -6.42 7.14
CA LEU A 275 16.47 -5.19 7.88
C LEU A 275 16.25 -5.32 9.40
N CYS A 276 15.48 -6.32 9.85
CA CYS A 276 15.28 -6.62 11.28
C CYS A 276 16.41 -7.44 11.88
#